data_32c8d6b119b49cd3b67526fea51a06a0
#
_entry.id   32c8d6b119b49cd3b67526fea51a06a0
#
_cell.length_a   1.000
_cell.length_b   1.000
_cell.length_c   1.000
_cell.angle_alpha   90.00
_cell.angle_beta   90.00
_cell.angle_gamma   90.00
#
_symmetry.space_group_name_H-M   'P 1'
#
loop_
_entity.id
_entity.type
_entity.pdbx_description
1 polymer ?
#
loop_
_entity_poly.entity_id
_entity_poly.type
_entity_poly.pdbx_seq_one_letter_code
_entity_poly.pdbx_strand_id
1 'polypeptide(L)'
;MKFSAYRLVLLLAALLCVAGCRPSTHYVTVEGSVLGTTFRIKARTTLPADEIYTEVMALDEEMKHSMSIFDETSLLSRINRGESDSLDSHLIYNILAADSVSRLSDGMYDITVKPLVEAWGFAGKEGQKTPNIDSILPLVGYRKIRIEGNRLVKDDPRIQLDFNSIGKGYMVDLIARMLERNGSENYLVTIAGSGRCRGVNGQGGKWRIGIETPYDNNFSDRDLQRIAEVTDISYTTSGNYRR
;
A
#
# COMPACT_ATOMS: atom_id res chain seq x y z
N MET A 1 -18.02 -32.85 -53.67
CA MET A 1 -17.23 -33.09 -52.44
C MET A 1 -15.97 -32.19 -52.28
N LYS A 2 -15.44 -31.49 -53.28
CA LYS A 2 -14.26 -30.63 -53.14
C LYS A 2 -14.48 -29.27 -52.43
N PHE A 3 -15.71 -28.76 -52.42
CA PHE A 3 -16.04 -27.47 -51.77
C PHE A 3 -16.06 -27.49 -50.21
N SER A 4 -16.18 -28.67 -49.60
CA SER A 4 -16.23 -28.81 -48.12
C SER A 4 -14.85 -28.76 -47.52
N ALA A 5 -13.83 -29.31 -48.19
CA ALA A 5 -12.45 -29.31 -47.68
C ALA A 5 -11.84 -27.91 -47.67
N TYR A 6 -12.09 -27.08 -48.68
CA TYR A 6 -11.60 -25.69 -48.73
C TYR A 6 -12.19 -24.80 -47.61
N ARG A 7 -13.49 -25.00 -47.28
CA ARG A 7 -14.15 -24.27 -46.17
C ARG A 7 -13.57 -24.67 -44.82
N LEU A 8 -13.23 -25.96 -44.64
CA LEU A 8 -12.62 -26.45 -43.42
C LEU A 8 -11.20 -25.90 -43.22
N VAL A 9 -10.41 -25.85 -44.31
CA VAL A 9 -9.05 -25.27 -44.30
C VAL A 9 -9.08 -23.77 -44.01
N LEU A 10 -10.02 -23.03 -44.59
CA LEU A 10 -10.17 -21.59 -44.30
C LEU A 10 -10.63 -21.33 -42.88
N LEU A 11 -11.50 -22.16 -42.30
CA LEU A 11 -11.91 -22.07 -40.88
C LEU A 11 -10.74 -22.40 -39.92
N LEU A 12 -9.95 -23.43 -40.23
CA LEU A 12 -8.73 -23.75 -39.47
C LEU A 12 -7.68 -22.64 -39.57
N ALA A 13 -7.48 -22.07 -40.75
CA ALA A 13 -6.57 -20.95 -40.95
C ALA A 13 -7.02 -19.69 -40.20
N ALA A 14 -8.33 -19.40 -40.20
CA ALA A 14 -8.94 -18.30 -39.42
C ALA A 14 -8.81 -18.53 -37.92
N LEU A 15 -9.00 -19.77 -37.42
CA LEU A 15 -8.77 -20.13 -36.02
C LEU A 15 -7.29 -19.99 -35.60
N LEU A 16 -6.37 -20.34 -36.46
CA LEU A 16 -4.91 -20.18 -36.22
C LEU A 16 -4.49 -18.71 -36.21
N CYS A 17 -5.10 -17.84 -37.00
CA CYS A 17 -4.84 -16.41 -36.98
C CYS A 17 -5.36 -15.72 -35.70
N VAL A 18 -6.47 -16.19 -35.11
CA VAL A 18 -7.00 -15.66 -33.85
C VAL A 18 -6.19 -16.13 -32.63
N ALA A 19 -5.51 -17.27 -32.71
CA ALA A 19 -4.64 -17.77 -31.65
C ALA A 19 -3.25 -17.10 -31.59
N GLY A 20 -2.86 -16.28 -32.60
CA GLY A 20 -1.50 -15.77 -32.78
C GLY A 20 -1.15 -14.43 -32.14
N CYS A 21 -2.12 -13.65 -31.65
CA CYS A 21 -1.86 -12.31 -31.10
C CYS A 21 -2.07 -12.25 -29.57
N ARG A 22 -1.32 -13.03 -28.80
CA ARG A 22 -1.15 -12.68 -27.38
C ARG A 22 -0.04 -11.65 -27.28
N PRO A 23 -0.30 -10.47 -26.68
CA PRO A 23 0.75 -9.49 -26.45
C PRO A 23 1.88 -10.12 -25.63
N SER A 24 3.13 -9.92 -26.09
CA SER A 24 4.30 -10.49 -25.43
C SER A 24 4.49 -9.82 -24.06
N THR A 25 4.44 -10.60 -22.99
CA THR A 25 4.76 -10.11 -21.65
C THR A 25 6.28 -10.06 -21.46
N HIS A 26 6.77 -9.00 -20.86
CA HIS A 26 8.18 -8.83 -20.49
C HIS A 26 8.29 -8.26 -19.07
N TYR A 27 9.46 -8.39 -18.45
CA TYR A 27 9.70 -7.75 -17.15
C TYR A 27 10.04 -6.28 -17.34
N VAL A 28 9.30 -5.42 -16.63
CA VAL A 28 9.58 -3.99 -16.52
C VAL A 28 10.01 -3.66 -15.09
N THR A 29 10.79 -2.60 -14.95
CA THR A 29 11.09 -1.98 -13.65
C THR A 29 10.63 -0.54 -13.67
N VAL A 30 9.84 -0.16 -12.68
CA VAL A 30 9.33 1.22 -12.49
C VAL A 30 9.75 1.69 -11.12
N GLU A 31 10.31 2.89 -11.04
CA GLU A 31 10.79 3.50 -9.81
C GLU A 31 10.33 4.95 -9.72
N GLY A 32 10.15 5.44 -8.49
CA GLY A 32 9.73 6.81 -8.25
C GLY A 32 9.49 7.08 -6.77
N SER A 33 8.67 8.10 -6.48
CA SER A 33 8.35 8.49 -5.11
C SER A 33 6.84 8.59 -4.91
N VAL A 34 6.32 8.01 -3.83
CA VAL A 34 4.93 8.08 -3.38
C VAL A 34 4.90 8.18 -1.86
N LEU A 35 3.87 8.81 -1.28
CA LEU A 35 3.71 8.94 0.17
C LEU A 35 4.97 9.49 0.88
N GLY A 36 5.72 10.39 0.23
CA GLY A 36 6.96 10.97 0.77
C GLY A 36 8.16 10.02 0.84
N THR A 37 8.12 8.86 0.16
CA THR A 37 9.20 7.87 0.12
C THR A 37 9.35 7.24 -1.26
N THR A 38 10.38 6.42 -1.47
CA THR A 38 10.63 5.76 -2.75
C THR A 38 9.82 4.48 -2.91
N PHE A 39 9.43 4.20 -4.16
CA PHE A 39 8.87 2.92 -4.55
C PHE A 39 9.70 2.26 -5.65
N ARG A 40 9.60 0.94 -5.74
CA ARG A 40 10.12 0.12 -6.84
C ARG A 40 9.13 -0.99 -7.16
N ILE A 41 8.83 -1.12 -8.45
CA ILE A 41 8.00 -2.18 -9.00
C ILE A 41 8.83 -2.97 -10.00
N LYS A 42 8.79 -4.29 -9.90
CA LYS A 42 9.24 -5.22 -10.95
C LYS A 42 8.06 -6.10 -11.30
N ALA A 43 7.61 -6.09 -12.55
CA ALA A 43 6.44 -6.86 -12.95
C ALA A 43 6.64 -7.45 -14.35
N ARG A 44 6.14 -8.68 -14.54
CA ARG A 44 5.97 -9.26 -15.88
C ARG A 44 4.60 -8.87 -16.39
N THR A 45 4.56 -8.03 -17.42
CA THR A 45 3.32 -7.39 -17.87
C THR A 45 3.37 -7.07 -19.36
N THR A 46 2.22 -6.73 -19.93
CA THR A 46 2.09 -6.11 -21.25
C THR A 46 2.05 -4.59 -21.18
N LEU A 47 1.88 -4.01 -19.99
CA LEU A 47 1.83 -2.57 -19.82
C LEU A 47 3.21 -1.93 -20.01
N PRO A 48 3.29 -0.78 -20.70
CA PRO A 48 4.48 0.06 -20.71
C PRO A 48 4.82 0.60 -19.31
N ALA A 49 6.10 0.86 -19.06
CA ALA A 49 6.56 1.35 -17.76
C ALA A 49 6.00 2.74 -17.39
N ASP A 50 5.81 3.62 -18.36
CA ASP A 50 5.23 4.96 -18.21
C ASP A 50 3.73 4.91 -17.88
N GLU A 51 2.98 3.95 -18.41
CA GLU A 51 1.58 3.73 -18.03
C GLU A 51 1.47 3.26 -16.59
N ILE A 52 2.30 2.29 -16.16
CA ILE A 52 2.36 1.85 -14.76
C ILE A 52 2.71 3.03 -13.85
N TYR A 53 3.70 3.84 -14.23
CA TYR A 53 4.08 5.02 -13.45
C TYR A 53 2.92 6.00 -13.32
N THR A 54 2.20 6.27 -14.40
CA THR A 54 1.05 7.18 -14.42
C THR A 54 -0.08 6.69 -13.50
N GLU A 55 -0.41 5.39 -13.56
CA GLU A 55 -1.43 4.80 -12.66
C GLU A 55 -0.98 4.85 -11.19
N VAL A 56 0.30 4.60 -10.90
CA VAL A 56 0.83 4.71 -9.53
C VAL A 56 0.73 6.13 -9.00
N MET A 57 1.03 7.14 -9.83
CA MET A 57 0.90 8.53 -9.41
C MET A 57 -0.56 8.96 -9.20
N ALA A 58 -1.49 8.43 -9.99
CA ALA A 58 -2.92 8.66 -9.75
C ALA A 58 -3.37 8.07 -8.41
N LEU A 59 -2.94 6.83 -8.07
CA LEU A 59 -3.21 6.21 -6.78
C LEU A 59 -2.59 7.02 -5.62
N ASP A 60 -1.40 7.60 -5.78
CA ASP A 60 -0.76 8.44 -4.76
C ASP A 60 -1.58 9.70 -4.49
N GLU A 61 -2.10 10.35 -5.53
CA GLU A 61 -2.97 11.52 -5.39
C GLU A 61 -4.31 11.16 -4.71
N GLU A 62 -4.95 10.04 -5.09
CA GLU A 62 -6.16 9.54 -4.41
C GLU A 62 -5.90 9.32 -2.92
N MET A 63 -4.79 8.66 -2.58
CA MET A 63 -4.39 8.40 -1.19
C MET A 63 -4.12 9.69 -0.42
N LYS A 64 -3.47 10.68 -1.02
CA LYS A 64 -3.21 11.97 -0.39
C LYS A 64 -4.51 12.71 -0.07
N HIS A 65 -5.42 12.81 -1.02
CA HIS A 65 -6.71 13.47 -0.83
C HIS A 65 -7.58 12.77 0.23
N SER A 66 -7.49 11.44 0.33
CA SER A 66 -8.25 10.66 1.30
C SER A 66 -7.59 10.66 2.68
N MET A 67 -6.32 10.22 2.79
CA MET A 67 -5.74 9.70 4.02
C MET A 67 -4.56 10.48 4.57
N SER A 68 -4.08 11.56 3.91
CA SER A 68 -2.94 12.33 4.38
C SER A 68 -3.28 13.10 5.66
N ILE A 69 -2.44 12.99 6.69
CA ILE A 69 -2.50 13.88 7.87
C ILE A 69 -1.66 15.15 7.69
N PHE A 70 -0.90 15.25 6.59
CA PHE A 70 -0.03 16.38 6.25
C PHE A 70 -0.70 17.35 5.27
N ASP A 71 -1.75 16.91 4.59
CA ASP A 71 -2.59 17.75 3.73
C ASP A 71 -3.83 18.17 4.53
N GLU A 72 -3.94 19.45 4.84
CA GLU A 72 -5.06 20.01 5.61
C GLU A 72 -6.40 19.86 4.87
N THR A 73 -6.38 19.75 3.55
CA THR A 73 -7.58 19.60 2.72
C THR A 73 -8.07 18.16 2.59
N SER A 74 -7.25 17.19 2.99
CA SER A 74 -7.59 15.76 2.91
C SER A 74 -8.85 15.44 3.71
N LEU A 75 -9.54 14.39 3.30
CA LEU A 75 -10.75 13.95 3.99
C LEU A 75 -10.45 13.55 5.44
N LEU A 76 -9.35 12.83 5.69
CA LEU A 76 -8.90 12.45 7.03
C LEU A 76 -8.61 13.67 7.92
N SER A 77 -7.91 14.68 7.39
CA SER A 77 -7.60 15.91 8.13
C SER A 77 -8.87 16.66 8.52
N ARG A 78 -9.85 16.74 7.63
CA ARG A 78 -11.16 17.33 7.91
C ARG A 78 -11.94 16.54 8.96
N ILE A 79 -11.91 15.21 8.90
CA ILE A 79 -12.52 14.33 9.92
C ILE A 79 -11.85 14.53 11.27
N ASN A 80 -10.53 14.66 11.30
CA ASN A 80 -9.76 14.87 12.52
C ASN A 80 -10.04 16.24 13.16
N ARG A 81 -10.39 17.25 12.37
CA ARG A 81 -10.83 18.57 12.87
C ARG A 81 -12.33 18.66 13.17
N GLY A 82 -13.11 17.61 12.91
CA GLY A 82 -14.56 17.58 13.11
C GLY A 82 -15.35 18.35 12.04
N GLU A 83 -14.73 18.65 10.89
CA GLU A 83 -15.36 19.35 9.75
C GLU A 83 -16.12 18.41 8.81
N SER A 84 -15.89 17.10 8.95
CA SER A 84 -16.54 16.02 8.20
C SER A 84 -16.63 14.77 9.06
N ASP A 85 -17.60 13.94 8.76
CA ASP A 85 -17.70 12.56 9.23
C ASP A 85 -17.85 11.56 8.07
N SER A 86 -17.88 12.06 6.82
CA SER A 86 -18.02 11.23 5.63
C SER A 86 -16.77 10.40 5.41
N LEU A 87 -16.96 9.15 4.99
CA LEU A 87 -15.91 8.20 4.66
C LEU A 87 -15.97 7.84 3.19
N ASP A 88 -14.82 7.84 2.54
CA ASP A 88 -14.62 7.24 1.21
C ASP A 88 -14.22 5.75 1.34
N SER A 89 -14.05 5.10 0.20
CA SER A 89 -13.67 3.68 0.15
C SER A 89 -12.30 3.39 0.76
N HIS A 90 -11.34 4.33 0.66
CA HIS A 90 -10.00 4.19 1.23
C HIS A 90 -10.05 4.20 2.76
N LEU A 91 -10.76 5.18 3.34
CA LEU A 91 -10.92 5.28 4.79
C LEU A 91 -11.72 4.11 5.35
N ILE A 92 -12.83 3.71 4.71
CA ILE A 92 -13.62 2.55 5.14
C ILE A 92 -12.76 1.31 5.18
N TYR A 93 -12.03 1.01 4.09
CA TYR A 93 -11.16 -0.16 4.03
C TYR A 93 -10.12 -0.18 5.15
N ASN A 94 -9.42 0.95 5.36
CA ASN A 94 -8.35 1.03 6.34
C ASN A 94 -8.87 1.04 7.79
N ILE A 95 -10.04 1.61 8.07
CA ILE A 95 -10.67 1.52 9.40
C ILE A 95 -11.04 0.06 9.71
N LEU A 96 -11.64 -0.66 8.76
CA LEU A 96 -12.01 -2.07 8.95
C LEU A 96 -10.78 -2.97 9.09
N ALA A 97 -9.74 -2.74 8.31
CA ALA A 97 -8.47 -3.45 8.45
C ALA A 97 -7.82 -3.19 9.82
N ALA A 98 -7.80 -1.92 10.25
CA ALA A 98 -7.30 -1.53 11.55
C ALA A 98 -8.10 -2.14 12.71
N ASP A 99 -9.43 -2.13 12.65
CA ASP A 99 -10.30 -2.76 13.65
C ASP A 99 -10.01 -4.26 13.78
N SER A 100 -9.80 -4.94 12.66
CA SER A 100 -9.42 -6.36 12.66
C SER A 100 -8.11 -6.61 13.40
N VAL A 101 -7.06 -5.81 13.14
CA VAL A 101 -5.77 -5.93 13.81
C VAL A 101 -5.88 -5.52 15.28
N SER A 102 -6.65 -4.48 15.60
CA SER A 102 -6.90 -4.05 16.98
C SER A 102 -7.54 -5.15 17.82
N ARG A 103 -8.52 -5.86 17.26
CA ARG A 103 -9.16 -7.01 17.93
C ARG A 103 -8.20 -8.19 18.11
N LEU A 104 -7.42 -8.52 17.08
CA LEU A 104 -6.45 -9.64 17.12
C LEU A 104 -5.31 -9.37 18.11
N SER A 105 -4.99 -8.11 18.37
CA SER A 105 -3.92 -7.70 19.28
C SER A 105 -4.41 -7.26 20.66
N ASP A 106 -5.69 -7.51 21.00
CA ASP A 106 -6.31 -7.05 22.25
C ASP A 106 -6.14 -5.53 22.50
N GLY A 107 -6.19 -4.74 21.41
CA GLY A 107 -6.07 -3.28 21.46
C GLY A 107 -4.63 -2.76 21.51
N MET A 108 -3.62 -3.59 21.35
CA MET A 108 -2.21 -3.14 21.26
C MET A 108 -1.93 -2.34 19.98
N TYR A 109 -2.74 -2.55 18.95
CA TYR A 109 -2.78 -1.71 17.75
C TYR A 109 -4.02 -0.82 17.78
N ASP A 110 -3.85 0.48 17.56
CA ASP A 110 -4.96 1.43 17.61
C ASP A 110 -4.69 2.63 16.71
N ILE A 111 -5.60 2.91 15.77
CA ILE A 111 -5.50 4.06 14.86
C ILE A 111 -5.96 5.38 15.51
N THR A 112 -6.52 5.36 16.71
CA THR A 112 -6.93 6.56 17.43
C THR A 112 -5.80 7.19 18.23
N VAL A 113 -4.57 6.68 18.10
CA VAL A 113 -3.36 7.15 18.82
C VAL A 113 -2.83 8.51 18.37
N LYS A 114 -3.42 9.15 17.35
CA LYS A 114 -2.91 10.43 16.80
C LYS A 114 -2.60 11.48 17.86
N PRO A 115 -3.43 11.73 18.87
CA PRO A 115 -3.12 12.72 19.90
C PRO A 115 -1.86 12.37 20.73
N LEU A 116 -1.59 11.08 20.95
CA LEU A 116 -0.35 10.63 21.61
C LEU A 116 0.86 10.83 20.71
N VAL A 117 0.73 10.47 19.42
CA VAL A 117 1.80 10.64 18.42
C VAL A 117 2.25 12.10 18.33
N GLU A 118 1.28 13.03 18.29
CA GLU A 118 1.56 14.48 18.28
C GLU A 118 2.18 14.97 19.60
N ALA A 119 1.69 14.50 20.73
CA ALA A 119 2.19 14.90 22.04
C ALA A 119 3.67 14.52 22.24
N TRP A 120 4.13 13.42 21.63
CA TRP A 120 5.52 12.98 21.64
C TRP A 120 6.39 13.59 20.51
N GLY A 121 5.86 14.53 19.72
CA GLY A 121 6.61 15.25 18.69
C GLY A 121 6.76 14.49 17.37
N PHE A 122 5.86 13.55 17.09
CA PHE A 122 5.79 12.92 15.79
C PHE A 122 4.74 13.63 14.89
N ALA A 123 4.64 13.20 13.63
CA ALA A 123 3.69 13.76 12.65
C ALA A 123 3.86 15.28 12.38
N GLY A 124 5.10 15.78 12.42
CA GLY A 124 5.42 17.18 12.11
C GLY A 124 5.06 18.18 13.22
N LYS A 125 4.70 17.71 14.40
CA LYS A 125 4.42 18.56 15.57
C LYS A 125 5.65 18.67 16.45
N GLU A 126 5.78 19.83 17.12
CA GLU A 126 6.77 19.99 18.18
C GLU A 126 6.28 19.26 19.44
N GLY A 127 7.03 18.25 19.89
CA GLY A 127 6.65 17.42 21.02
C GLY A 127 6.81 18.14 22.36
N GLN A 128 6.02 17.71 23.33
CA GLN A 128 6.18 18.14 24.72
C GLN A 128 7.32 17.34 25.37
N LYS A 129 8.14 17.99 26.19
CA LYS A 129 9.22 17.31 26.94
C LYS A 129 8.66 16.20 27.86
N THR A 130 7.48 16.41 28.42
CA THR A 130 6.76 15.45 29.25
C THR A 130 5.25 15.62 28.98
N PRO A 131 4.68 14.90 28.01
CA PRO A 131 3.27 15.02 27.71
C PRO A 131 2.41 14.48 28.87
N ASN A 132 1.27 15.15 29.12
CA ASN A 132 0.28 14.67 30.08
C ASN A 132 -0.56 13.56 29.45
N ILE A 133 -0.08 12.33 29.58
CA ILE A 133 -0.69 11.14 28.98
C ILE A 133 -2.10 10.90 29.52
N ASP A 134 -2.33 11.10 30.83
CA ASP A 134 -3.62 10.86 31.47
C ASP A 134 -4.76 11.73 30.89
N SER A 135 -4.41 12.92 30.40
CA SER A 135 -5.39 13.80 29.74
C SER A 135 -5.71 13.37 28.29
N ILE A 136 -4.82 12.59 27.66
CA ILE A 136 -4.95 12.17 26.26
C ILE A 136 -5.60 10.79 26.16
N LEU A 137 -5.29 9.86 27.07
CA LEU A 137 -5.81 8.49 27.05
C LEU A 137 -7.34 8.36 26.91
N PRO A 138 -8.17 9.26 27.46
CA PRO A 138 -9.61 9.21 27.22
C PRO A 138 -10.01 9.33 25.75
N LEU A 139 -9.14 9.91 24.90
CA LEU A 139 -9.37 10.08 23.46
C LEU A 139 -8.83 8.92 22.61
N VAL A 140 -8.18 7.94 23.24
CA VAL A 140 -7.60 6.77 22.56
C VAL A 140 -8.44 5.53 22.87
N GLY A 141 -8.72 4.71 21.87
CA GLY A 141 -9.45 3.48 22.00
C GLY A 141 -10.22 3.11 20.73
N TYR A 142 -9.80 2.08 20.02
CA TYR A 142 -10.42 1.65 18.76
C TYR A 142 -11.92 1.34 18.88
N ARG A 143 -12.40 0.96 20.06
CA ARG A 143 -13.83 0.70 20.34
C ARG A 143 -14.68 1.97 20.46
N LYS A 144 -14.04 3.14 20.51
CA LYS A 144 -14.72 4.45 20.62
C LYS A 144 -15.09 5.05 19.26
N ILE A 145 -14.80 4.31 18.19
CA ILE A 145 -15.17 4.66 16.82
C ILE A 145 -15.94 3.53 16.16
N ARG A 146 -16.86 3.86 15.27
CA ARG A 146 -17.59 2.88 14.45
C ARG A 146 -18.02 3.50 13.12
N ILE A 147 -18.26 2.64 12.14
CA ILE A 147 -18.78 3.05 10.84
C ILE A 147 -20.30 2.82 10.83
N GLU A 148 -21.06 3.85 10.48
CA GLU A 148 -22.50 3.77 10.22
C GLU A 148 -22.76 4.22 8.76
N GLY A 149 -23.06 3.26 7.88
CA GLY A 149 -23.11 3.51 6.43
C GLY A 149 -21.75 3.96 5.90
N ASN A 150 -21.67 5.20 5.41
CA ASN A 150 -20.43 5.85 4.97
C ASN A 150 -19.99 7.00 5.91
N ARG A 151 -20.33 6.92 7.18
CA ARG A 151 -20.00 7.95 8.18
C ARG A 151 -19.21 7.36 9.34
N LEU A 152 -18.25 8.13 9.84
CA LEU A 152 -17.52 7.82 11.07
C LEU A 152 -18.28 8.38 12.26
N VAL A 153 -18.65 7.50 13.18
CA VAL A 153 -19.21 7.90 14.48
C VAL A 153 -18.12 7.76 15.53
N LYS A 154 -17.93 8.81 16.32
CA LYS A 154 -16.95 8.90 17.42
C LYS A 154 -17.70 9.08 18.73
N ASP A 155 -17.31 8.38 19.79
CA ASP A 155 -17.88 8.57 21.14
C ASP A 155 -17.50 9.94 21.74
N ASP A 156 -16.36 10.49 21.33
CA ASP A 156 -15.93 11.86 21.64
C ASP A 156 -15.50 12.54 20.34
N PRO A 157 -16.01 13.73 19.99
CA PRO A 157 -15.66 14.41 18.74
C PRO A 157 -14.18 14.76 18.62
N ARG A 158 -13.44 14.81 19.73
CA ARG A 158 -11.99 15.09 19.77
C ARG A 158 -11.12 13.88 19.38
N ILE A 159 -11.69 12.68 19.24
CA ILE A 159 -10.95 11.50 18.78
C ILE A 159 -10.40 11.77 17.37
N GLN A 160 -9.12 11.47 17.17
CA GLN A 160 -8.41 11.68 15.90
C GLN A 160 -7.74 10.38 15.44
N LEU A 161 -7.70 10.19 14.14
CA LEU A 161 -7.17 8.98 13.49
C LEU A 161 -5.81 9.22 12.85
N ASP A 162 -4.94 8.20 12.88
CA ASP A 162 -3.65 8.13 12.21
C ASP A 162 -3.51 6.79 11.48
N PHE A 163 -3.24 6.85 10.17
CA PHE A 163 -3.03 5.68 9.31
C PHE A 163 -1.57 5.51 8.85
N ASN A 164 -0.62 6.24 9.43
CA ASN A 164 0.80 6.17 9.03
C ASN A 164 1.38 4.77 9.14
N SER A 165 0.88 3.95 10.06
CA SER A 165 1.32 2.57 10.26
C SER A 165 0.88 1.61 9.17
N ILE A 166 -0.26 1.86 8.49
CA ILE A 166 -0.82 0.95 7.48
C ILE A 166 -0.83 1.53 6.06
N GLY A 167 -0.73 2.86 5.91
CA GLY A 167 -0.89 3.54 4.63
C GLY A 167 0.08 3.03 3.53
N LYS A 168 1.34 2.75 3.87
CA LYS A 168 2.31 2.22 2.90
C LYS A 168 1.95 0.81 2.44
N GLY A 169 1.55 -0.06 3.36
CA GLY A 169 1.09 -1.42 3.03
C GLY A 169 -0.16 -1.41 2.17
N TYR A 170 -1.10 -0.51 2.46
CA TYR A 170 -2.30 -0.33 1.63
C TYR A 170 -1.97 0.15 0.22
N MET A 171 -1.07 1.13 0.06
CA MET A 171 -0.62 1.57 -1.26
C MET A 171 0.07 0.45 -2.05
N VAL A 172 0.88 -0.39 -1.39
CA VAL A 172 1.46 -1.60 -2.00
C VAL A 172 0.35 -2.53 -2.52
N ASP A 173 -0.72 -2.73 -1.76
CA ASP A 173 -1.86 -3.56 -2.16
C ASP A 173 -2.66 -2.95 -3.32
N LEU A 174 -2.83 -1.62 -3.36
CA LEU A 174 -3.49 -0.94 -4.49
C LEU A 174 -2.70 -1.14 -5.79
N ILE A 175 -1.38 -0.95 -5.75
CA ILE A 175 -0.49 -1.17 -6.90
C ILE A 175 -0.53 -2.65 -7.32
N ALA A 176 -0.45 -3.59 -6.37
CA ALA A 176 -0.53 -5.01 -6.67
C ALA A 176 -1.84 -5.38 -7.37
N ARG A 177 -2.97 -4.88 -6.86
CA ARG A 177 -4.29 -5.08 -7.49
C ARG A 177 -4.38 -4.45 -8.88
N MET A 178 -3.77 -3.30 -9.09
CA MET A 178 -3.67 -2.66 -10.41
C MET A 178 -2.92 -3.59 -11.39
N LEU A 179 -1.77 -4.11 -11.01
CA LEU A 179 -1.00 -5.05 -11.81
C LEU A 179 -1.78 -6.34 -12.09
N GLU A 180 -2.47 -6.90 -11.09
CA GLU A 180 -3.28 -8.10 -11.20
C GLU A 180 -4.47 -7.90 -12.16
N ARG A 181 -5.17 -6.76 -12.11
CA ARG A 181 -6.26 -6.42 -13.05
C ARG A 181 -5.76 -6.35 -14.49
N ASN A 182 -4.49 -5.98 -14.69
CA ASN A 182 -3.83 -5.94 -15.99
C ASN A 182 -3.11 -7.26 -16.36
N GLY A 183 -3.45 -8.36 -15.68
CA GLY A 183 -2.98 -9.71 -16.01
C GLY A 183 -1.56 -10.04 -15.57
N SER A 184 -0.94 -9.23 -14.70
CA SER A 184 0.39 -9.53 -14.14
C SER A 184 0.28 -10.57 -13.03
N GLU A 185 0.86 -11.73 -13.25
CA GLU A 185 0.93 -12.82 -12.26
C GLU A 185 2.29 -12.90 -11.56
N ASN A 186 3.29 -12.18 -12.05
CA ASN A 186 4.64 -12.18 -11.52
C ASN A 186 5.07 -10.74 -11.25
N TYR A 187 5.14 -10.37 -10.00
CA TYR A 187 5.54 -9.01 -9.60
C TYR A 187 6.16 -8.97 -8.20
N LEU A 188 6.94 -7.92 -7.99
CA LEU A 188 7.41 -7.44 -6.68
C LEU A 188 7.15 -5.93 -6.63
N VAL A 189 6.31 -5.50 -5.70
CA VAL A 189 6.05 -4.10 -5.36
C VAL A 189 6.69 -3.81 -4.02
N THR A 190 7.46 -2.73 -3.93
CA THR A 190 8.10 -2.28 -2.69
C THR A 190 7.92 -0.78 -2.52
N ILE A 191 7.49 -0.34 -1.34
CA ILE A 191 7.43 1.07 -0.93
C ILE A 191 8.17 1.17 0.41
N ALA A 192 9.34 1.80 0.41
CA ALA A 192 10.25 1.80 1.57
C ALA A 192 10.47 0.36 2.08
N GLY A 193 10.09 0.07 3.33
CA GLY A 193 10.22 -1.26 3.94
C GLY A 193 9.00 -2.18 3.77
N SER A 194 7.91 -1.72 3.13
CA SER A 194 6.72 -2.54 2.89
C SER A 194 6.72 -3.09 1.47
N GLY A 195 6.30 -4.34 1.28
CA GLY A 195 6.22 -4.90 -0.06
C GLY A 195 5.27 -6.09 -0.17
N ARG A 196 4.92 -6.42 -1.42
CA ARG A 196 4.15 -7.59 -1.79
C ARG A 196 4.71 -8.20 -3.06
N CYS A 197 4.82 -9.51 -3.08
CA CYS A 197 5.26 -10.23 -4.27
C CYS A 197 4.30 -11.38 -4.62
N ARG A 198 4.31 -11.72 -5.92
CA ARG A 198 3.58 -12.86 -6.46
C ARG A 198 4.43 -13.54 -7.52
N GLY A 199 4.29 -14.87 -7.63
CA GLY A 199 4.92 -15.69 -8.66
C GLY A 199 6.45 -15.66 -8.61
N VAL A 200 7.11 -15.57 -9.77
CA VAL A 200 8.56 -15.70 -9.91
C VAL A 200 9.23 -14.42 -10.41
N ASN A 201 10.53 -14.30 -10.17
CA ASN A 201 11.36 -13.21 -10.68
C ASN A 201 11.75 -13.43 -12.16
N GLY A 202 12.46 -12.46 -12.76
CA GLY A 202 12.88 -12.52 -14.16
C GLY A 202 13.84 -13.67 -14.52
N GLN A 203 14.35 -14.40 -13.53
CA GLN A 203 15.21 -15.59 -13.70
C GLN A 203 14.44 -16.89 -13.46
N GLY A 204 13.12 -16.83 -13.22
CA GLY A 204 12.26 -17.97 -12.95
C GLY A 204 12.33 -18.50 -11.50
N GLY A 205 13.07 -17.83 -10.61
CA GLY A 205 13.20 -18.19 -9.19
C GLY A 205 12.29 -17.35 -8.28
N LYS A 206 12.39 -17.60 -6.97
CA LYS A 206 11.73 -16.79 -5.95
C LYS A 206 12.26 -15.35 -5.95
N TRP A 207 11.43 -14.41 -5.47
CA TRP A 207 11.86 -13.03 -5.22
C TRP A 207 12.85 -12.99 -4.06
N ARG A 208 13.86 -12.12 -4.18
CA ARG A 208 14.92 -11.98 -3.18
C ARG A 208 14.80 -10.63 -2.50
N ILE A 209 14.53 -10.64 -1.21
CA ILE A 209 14.39 -9.45 -0.36
C ILE A 209 15.62 -9.35 0.53
N GLY A 210 16.37 -8.25 0.40
CA GLY A 210 17.50 -7.95 1.26
C GLY A 210 17.03 -7.39 2.61
N ILE A 211 17.55 -7.94 3.71
CA ILE A 211 17.39 -7.40 5.05
C ILE A 211 18.71 -6.69 5.38
N GLU A 212 18.65 -5.38 5.53
CA GLU A 212 19.82 -4.56 5.82
C GLU A 212 20.28 -4.73 7.27
N THR A 213 21.61 -4.61 7.47
CA THR A 213 22.18 -4.57 8.81
C THR A 213 21.89 -3.21 9.45
N PRO A 214 21.31 -3.14 10.67
CA PRO A 214 20.90 -1.89 11.31
C PRO A 214 22.08 -1.15 11.95
N TYR A 215 23.04 -0.69 11.17
CA TYR A 215 24.11 0.17 11.66
C TYR A 215 23.68 1.63 11.67
N ASP A 216 24.02 2.35 12.73
CA ASP A 216 23.88 3.81 12.79
C ASP A 216 24.69 4.45 11.65
N ASN A 217 24.03 5.34 10.88
CA ASN A 217 24.63 6.06 9.73
C ASN A 217 24.99 5.21 8.49
N ASN A 218 24.43 4.03 8.31
CA ASN A 218 24.61 3.24 7.09
C ASN A 218 23.81 3.82 5.91
N PHE A 219 24.25 4.98 5.38
CA PHE A 219 23.61 5.62 4.23
C PHE A 219 24.30 5.28 2.89
N SER A 220 25.55 4.79 2.93
CA SER A 220 26.41 4.61 1.75
C SER A 220 26.61 3.15 1.33
N ASP A 221 26.71 2.22 2.28
CA ASP A 221 26.92 0.80 1.99
C ASP A 221 25.74 -0.04 2.52
N ARG A 222 25.01 -0.68 1.60
CA ARG A 222 23.92 -1.58 1.96
C ARG A 222 24.49 -2.94 2.33
N ASP A 223 25.06 -3.05 3.52
CA ASP A 223 25.41 -4.34 4.07
C ASP A 223 24.14 -5.13 4.36
N LEU A 224 23.98 -6.22 3.65
CA LEU A 224 22.84 -7.13 3.83
C LEU A 224 23.17 -8.15 4.92
N GLN A 225 22.43 -8.11 6.01
CA GLN A 225 22.51 -9.14 7.05
C GLN A 225 21.98 -10.49 6.53
N ARG A 226 20.92 -10.46 5.72
CA ARG A 226 20.27 -11.66 5.19
C ARG A 226 19.53 -11.37 3.87
N ILE A 227 19.39 -12.42 3.08
CA ILE A 227 18.50 -12.44 1.92
C ILE A 227 17.39 -13.45 2.20
N ALA A 228 16.14 -13.01 2.14
CA ALA A 228 14.96 -13.87 2.18
C ALA A 228 14.48 -14.20 0.76
N GLU A 229 14.29 -15.48 0.46
CA GLU A 229 13.70 -15.93 -0.82
C GLU A 229 12.22 -16.25 -0.60
N VAL A 230 11.36 -15.46 -1.25
CA VAL A 230 9.91 -15.43 -0.99
C VAL A 230 9.08 -15.41 -2.27
N THR A 231 7.85 -15.89 -2.19
CA THR A 231 6.82 -15.74 -3.22
C THR A 231 5.44 -15.72 -2.58
N ASP A 232 4.49 -15.06 -3.23
CA ASP A 232 3.07 -15.00 -2.84
C ASP A 232 2.86 -14.53 -1.38
N ILE A 233 3.63 -13.51 -0.97
CA ILE A 233 3.52 -12.92 0.37
C ILE A 233 3.51 -11.39 0.32
N SER A 234 2.98 -10.81 1.40
CA SER A 234 3.27 -9.43 1.81
C SER A 234 4.28 -9.44 2.96
N TYR A 235 5.13 -8.42 3.01
CA TYR A 235 6.13 -8.28 4.06
C TYR A 235 6.29 -6.81 4.45
N THR A 236 6.79 -6.59 5.65
CA THR A 236 7.24 -5.26 6.09
C THR A 236 8.49 -5.38 6.94
N THR A 237 9.34 -4.37 6.82
CA THR A 237 10.52 -4.19 7.67
C THR A 237 10.41 -2.85 8.38
N SER A 238 10.68 -2.82 9.66
CA SER A 238 10.71 -1.61 10.47
C SER A 238 12.05 -1.49 11.16
N GLY A 239 12.56 -0.26 11.25
CA GLY A 239 13.81 0.03 11.94
C GLY A 239 13.89 1.50 12.32
N ASN A 240 14.68 1.83 13.34
CA ASN A 240 14.91 3.19 13.84
C ASN A 240 16.33 3.71 13.59
N TYR A 241 17.15 2.97 12.85
CA TYR A 241 18.57 3.25 12.61
C TYR A 241 18.84 4.32 11.53
N ARG A 242 17.79 4.80 10.86
CA ARG A 242 17.85 5.86 9.83
C ARG A 242 17.14 7.15 10.26
N ARG A 243 17.12 7.44 11.54
CA ARG A 243 16.56 8.69 12.09
C ARG A 243 17.62 9.72 12.37
#